data_7f2d4299f8633d23a90de22feeb47fe1
#
_entry.id   7f2d4299f8633d23a90de22feeb47fe1
#
_cell.length_a   1.000
_cell.length_b   1.000
_cell.length_c   1.000
_cell.angle_alpha   90.00
_cell.angle_beta   90.00
_cell.angle_gamma   90.00
#
_symmetry.space_group_name_H-M   'P 1'
#
loop_
_entity.id
_entity.type
_entity.pdbx_description
1 polymer ?
#
loop_
_entity_poly.entity_id
_entity_poly.type
_entity_poly.pdbx_seq_one_letter_code
_entity_poly.pdbx_strand_id
1 'polypeptide(L)'
;MDQAYFKDYYHLEREHWWFLVRRKILAERINTLLNRPRQIHSLNVGAATGTTSDMLMEFGEVMSIEYDEECCRFTQGFLQTPIIQGSILDLPFEDNQYDLVTAFDVIEHVEDHQKAVEELWRVCKPGGHIAITVPAFQFLWGPHDEINHHFRRYTHSQLLQLLEPLKGKVIYSTYYNSFLFFPIAAFRLLVRFLHTLSGKKEQPPARSDHEVLGIHGWINRILSGIFHLDYYWLKAGLRFPAGVSLMIFFKKSD
;
A
#
# COMPACT_ATOMS: atom_id res chain seq x y z
N MET A 1 -12.73 16.23 1.82
CA MET A 1 -11.53 16.74 2.54
C MET A 1 -11.08 18.06 1.93
N ASP A 2 -10.39 18.93 2.71
CA ASP A 2 -9.96 20.25 2.23
C ASP A 2 -8.82 20.13 1.19
N GLN A 3 -8.79 21.00 0.17
CA GLN A 3 -7.70 21.06 -0.83
C GLN A 3 -6.30 21.22 -0.21
N ALA A 4 -6.20 21.86 0.97
CA ALA A 4 -4.95 21.97 1.71
C ALA A 4 -4.40 20.60 2.12
N TYR A 5 -5.27 19.67 2.55
CA TYR A 5 -4.89 18.31 2.92
C TYR A 5 -4.25 17.54 1.75
N PHE A 6 -4.81 17.63 0.56
CA PHE A 6 -4.25 16.92 -0.61
C PHE A 6 -2.90 17.50 -1.04
N LYS A 7 -2.68 18.81 -0.87
CA LYS A 7 -1.37 19.42 -1.13
C LYS A 7 -0.31 18.92 -0.15
N ASP A 8 -0.64 18.85 1.14
CA ASP A 8 0.28 18.37 2.16
C ASP A 8 0.57 16.87 1.95
N TYR A 9 -0.44 16.07 1.61
CA TYR A 9 -0.29 14.65 1.29
C TYR A 9 0.53 14.44 0.01
N TYR A 10 0.36 15.29 -1.00
CA TYR A 10 1.17 15.29 -2.22
C TYR A 10 2.66 15.46 -1.94
N HIS A 11 3.03 16.43 -1.08
CA HIS A 11 4.41 16.62 -0.64
C HIS A 11 4.89 15.44 0.22
N LEU A 12 4.05 14.96 1.13
CA LEU A 12 4.35 13.83 1.98
C LEU A 12 4.72 12.59 1.15
N GLU A 13 3.92 12.20 0.16
CA GLU A 13 4.19 11.05 -0.70
C GLU A 13 5.50 11.17 -1.49
N ARG A 14 5.95 12.39 -1.79
CA ARG A 14 7.15 12.66 -2.60
C ARG A 14 8.42 12.89 -1.81
N GLU A 15 8.33 13.19 -0.53
CA GLU A 15 9.47 13.60 0.30
C GLU A 15 9.69 12.72 1.53
N HIS A 16 8.66 12.07 2.04
CA HIS A 16 8.77 11.27 3.27
C HIS A 16 9.45 9.93 3.00
N TRP A 17 10.39 9.57 3.87
CA TRP A 17 11.25 8.37 3.78
C TRP A 17 10.49 7.08 3.48
N TRP A 18 9.31 6.90 4.10
CA TRP A 18 8.52 5.68 3.95
C TRP A 18 8.00 5.51 2.51
N PHE A 19 7.38 6.55 1.95
CA PHE A 19 6.84 6.52 0.59
C PHE A 19 7.94 6.34 -0.47
N LEU A 20 9.06 7.04 -0.30
CA LEU A 20 10.19 6.97 -1.23
C LEU A 20 10.80 5.56 -1.30
N VAL A 21 11.05 4.93 -0.15
CA VAL A 21 11.67 3.60 -0.10
C VAL A 21 10.66 2.52 -0.47
N ARG A 22 9.40 2.62 0.01
CA ARG A 22 8.30 1.73 -0.38
C ARG A 22 8.16 1.65 -1.90
N ARG A 23 8.11 2.79 -2.57
CA ARG A 23 8.01 2.87 -4.04
C ARG A 23 9.16 2.16 -4.74
N LYS A 24 10.40 2.32 -4.27
CA LYS A 24 11.56 1.58 -4.80
C LYS A 24 11.42 0.06 -4.61
N ILE A 25 10.96 -0.38 -3.45
CA ILE A 25 10.73 -1.79 -3.16
C ILE A 25 9.68 -2.36 -4.12
N LEU A 26 8.55 -1.67 -4.30
CA LEU A 26 7.46 -2.10 -5.18
C LEU A 26 7.91 -2.17 -6.63
N ALA A 27 8.58 -1.13 -7.14
CA ALA A 27 9.11 -1.11 -8.50
C ALA A 27 10.09 -2.27 -8.75
N GLU A 28 11.04 -2.51 -7.83
CA GLU A 28 12.00 -3.62 -7.94
C GLU A 28 11.29 -4.99 -7.93
N ARG A 29 10.23 -5.16 -7.11
CA ARG A 29 9.46 -6.41 -7.08
C ARG A 29 8.69 -6.63 -8.36
N ILE A 30 7.98 -5.63 -8.86
CA ILE A 30 7.29 -5.69 -10.15
C ILE A 30 8.30 -6.04 -11.24
N ASN A 31 9.41 -5.31 -11.33
CA ASN A 31 10.44 -5.54 -12.33
C ASN A 31 11.01 -6.97 -12.30
N THR A 32 11.25 -7.51 -11.10
CA THR A 32 11.83 -8.85 -10.94
C THR A 32 10.81 -9.96 -11.20
N LEU A 33 9.60 -9.85 -10.62
CA LEU A 33 8.60 -10.92 -10.64
C LEU A 33 7.90 -11.03 -12.00
N LEU A 34 7.76 -9.93 -12.71
CA LEU A 34 7.18 -9.90 -14.05
C LEU A 34 8.26 -9.97 -15.16
N ASN A 35 9.49 -10.30 -14.81
CA ASN A 35 10.61 -10.46 -15.74
C ASN A 35 10.84 -9.22 -16.63
N ARG A 36 11.02 -8.06 -15.98
CA ARG A 36 11.25 -6.76 -16.62
C ARG A 36 10.14 -6.39 -17.61
N PRO A 37 8.91 -6.25 -17.12
CA PRO A 37 7.76 -5.95 -17.97
C PRO A 37 7.98 -4.62 -18.70
N ARG A 38 7.52 -4.58 -19.94
CA ARG A 38 7.49 -3.36 -20.74
C ARG A 38 6.22 -3.36 -21.56
N GLN A 39 5.62 -2.18 -21.71
CA GLN A 39 4.37 -1.99 -22.47
C GLN A 39 3.20 -2.84 -21.94
N ILE A 40 3.12 -3.02 -20.61
CA ILE A 40 1.97 -3.65 -19.97
C ILE A 40 0.89 -2.61 -19.68
N HIS A 41 -0.35 -3.08 -19.66
CA HIS A 41 -1.49 -2.26 -19.23
C HIS A 41 -1.74 -2.50 -17.74
N SER A 42 -1.53 -1.47 -16.94
CA SER A 42 -1.68 -1.55 -15.49
C SER A 42 -2.91 -0.78 -15.01
N LEU A 43 -3.59 -1.31 -14.00
CA LEU A 43 -4.59 -0.59 -13.21
C LEU A 43 -4.02 -0.31 -11.82
N ASN A 44 -3.98 0.96 -11.43
CA ASN A 44 -3.63 1.38 -10.07
C ASN A 44 -4.89 1.77 -9.31
N VAL A 45 -5.30 0.94 -8.35
CA VAL A 45 -6.49 1.17 -7.51
C VAL A 45 -6.06 1.86 -6.23
N GLY A 46 -6.75 2.96 -5.86
CA GLY A 46 -6.36 3.82 -4.75
C GLY A 46 -5.13 4.67 -5.09
N ALA A 47 -5.23 5.44 -6.15
CA ALA A 47 -4.10 6.20 -6.69
C ALA A 47 -3.63 7.34 -5.78
N ALA A 48 -4.48 7.82 -4.88
CA ALA A 48 -4.22 8.98 -4.02
C ALA A 48 -3.67 10.17 -4.84
N THR A 49 -2.49 10.70 -4.47
CA THR A 49 -1.86 11.80 -5.24
C THR A 49 -0.93 11.33 -6.35
N GLY A 50 -1.06 10.08 -6.81
CA GLY A 50 -0.51 9.58 -8.07
C GLY A 50 0.92 9.06 -8.05
N THR A 51 1.63 9.03 -6.91
CA THR A 51 3.05 8.60 -6.88
C THR A 51 3.26 7.14 -7.29
N THR A 52 2.30 6.27 -7.00
CA THR A 52 2.33 4.87 -7.46
C THR A 52 1.99 4.75 -8.93
N SER A 53 1.11 5.60 -9.46
CA SER A 53 0.83 5.69 -10.90
C SER A 53 2.07 6.13 -11.67
N ASP A 54 2.77 7.18 -11.19
CA ASP A 54 4.05 7.64 -11.77
C ASP A 54 5.09 6.51 -11.81
N MET A 55 5.18 5.70 -10.75
CA MET A 55 6.07 4.54 -10.71
C MET A 55 5.68 3.46 -11.73
N LEU A 56 4.39 3.18 -11.88
CA LEU A 56 3.90 2.14 -12.78
C LEU A 56 4.12 2.50 -14.25
N MET A 57 4.20 3.80 -14.60
CA MET A 57 4.52 4.27 -15.96
C MET A 57 5.89 3.76 -16.44
N GLU A 58 6.80 3.39 -15.54
CA GLU A 58 8.08 2.77 -15.93
C GLU A 58 7.89 1.42 -16.66
N PHE A 59 6.72 0.79 -16.51
CA PHE A 59 6.41 -0.54 -17.04
C PHE A 59 5.43 -0.52 -18.23
N GLY A 60 4.75 0.59 -18.49
CA GLY A 60 3.80 0.72 -19.60
C GLY A 60 2.68 1.72 -19.34
N GLU A 61 1.52 1.45 -19.92
CA GLU A 61 0.34 2.29 -19.77
C GLU A 61 -0.34 2.07 -18.41
N VAL A 62 -0.80 3.16 -17.81
CA VAL A 62 -1.43 3.14 -16.49
C VAL A 62 -2.81 3.80 -16.56
N MET A 63 -3.83 3.09 -16.12
CA MET A 63 -5.11 3.63 -15.72
C MET A 63 -5.13 3.70 -14.19
N SER A 64 -5.66 4.78 -13.65
CA SER A 64 -5.77 4.98 -12.21
C SER A 64 -7.22 5.15 -11.79
N ILE A 65 -7.55 4.66 -10.59
CA ILE A 65 -8.86 4.87 -9.98
C ILE A 65 -8.68 5.33 -8.53
N GLU A 66 -9.47 6.32 -8.13
CA GLU A 66 -9.47 6.89 -6.79
C GLU A 66 -10.90 7.03 -6.28
N TYR A 67 -11.13 6.65 -5.02
CA TYR A 67 -12.46 6.68 -4.42
C TYR A 67 -12.92 8.09 -4.08
N ASP A 68 -12.03 8.91 -3.50
CA ASP A 68 -12.33 10.28 -3.11
C ASP A 68 -12.37 11.19 -4.35
N GLU A 69 -13.54 11.75 -4.64
CA GLU A 69 -13.78 12.58 -5.81
C GLU A 69 -12.90 13.85 -5.81
N GLU A 70 -12.69 14.46 -4.65
CA GLU A 70 -11.87 15.67 -4.53
C GLU A 70 -10.40 15.35 -4.73
N CYS A 71 -9.91 14.22 -4.18
CA CYS A 71 -8.56 13.72 -4.42
C CYS A 71 -8.35 13.39 -5.91
N CYS A 72 -9.30 12.69 -6.54
CA CYS A 72 -9.26 12.40 -7.97
C CYS A 72 -9.17 13.69 -8.80
N ARG A 73 -10.02 14.68 -8.53
CA ARG A 73 -10.03 15.98 -9.21
C ARG A 73 -8.73 16.76 -8.99
N PHE A 74 -8.18 16.74 -7.77
CA PHE A 74 -6.89 17.35 -7.47
C PHE A 74 -5.76 16.69 -8.27
N THR A 75 -5.73 15.37 -8.31
CA THR A 75 -4.68 14.58 -8.98
C THR A 75 -4.74 14.67 -10.49
N GLN A 76 -5.93 14.78 -11.09
CA GLN A 76 -6.12 15.03 -12.52
C GLN A 76 -5.39 16.30 -13.00
N GLY A 77 -5.18 17.28 -12.13
CA GLY A 77 -4.53 18.55 -12.49
C GLY A 77 -3.04 18.43 -12.85
N PHE A 78 -2.38 17.33 -12.50
CA PHE A 78 -0.92 17.15 -12.73
C PHE A 78 -0.48 15.73 -13.11
N LEU A 79 -1.30 14.70 -12.85
CA LEU A 79 -0.98 13.33 -13.24
C LEU A 79 -0.97 13.19 -14.75
N GLN A 80 0.06 12.57 -15.32
CA GLN A 80 0.19 12.40 -16.77
C GLN A 80 -0.61 11.20 -17.31
N THR A 81 -1.10 10.33 -16.43
CA THR A 81 -1.92 9.17 -16.78
C THR A 81 -3.40 9.44 -16.48
N PRO A 82 -4.32 8.76 -17.20
CA PRO A 82 -5.73 8.85 -16.86
C PRO A 82 -6.01 8.43 -15.43
N ILE A 83 -6.86 9.20 -14.74
CA ILE A 83 -7.42 8.87 -13.43
C ILE A 83 -8.92 9.14 -13.44
N ILE A 84 -9.69 8.20 -12.93
CA ILE A 84 -11.14 8.33 -12.78
C ILE A 84 -11.55 8.13 -11.33
N GLN A 85 -12.68 8.72 -10.96
CA GLN A 85 -13.31 8.46 -9.67
C GLN A 85 -14.06 7.14 -9.71
N GLY A 86 -13.91 6.30 -8.65
CA GLY A 86 -14.66 5.05 -8.55
C GLY A 86 -14.27 4.22 -7.33
N SER A 87 -15.01 3.14 -7.13
CA SER A 87 -14.87 2.24 -5.98
C SER A 87 -14.19 0.93 -6.38
N ILE A 88 -13.29 0.44 -5.50
CA ILE A 88 -12.73 -0.91 -5.63
C ILE A 88 -13.79 -2.02 -5.53
N LEU A 89 -14.97 -1.72 -4.95
CA LEU A 89 -16.07 -2.67 -4.81
C LEU A 89 -16.89 -2.84 -6.10
N ASP A 90 -16.73 -1.93 -7.06
CA ASP A 90 -17.42 -1.97 -8.37
C ASP A 90 -16.54 -1.22 -9.36
N LEU A 91 -15.52 -1.90 -9.88
CA LEU A 91 -14.57 -1.30 -10.81
C LEU A 91 -15.22 -1.11 -12.19
N PRO A 92 -15.25 0.13 -12.75
CA PRO A 92 -15.93 0.43 -14.00
C PRO A 92 -15.10 -0.01 -15.24
N PHE A 93 -14.59 -1.23 -15.19
CA PHE A 93 -13.75 -1.82 -16.23
C PHE A 93 -14.26 -3.21 -16.61
N GLU A 94 -13.97 -3.61 -17.84
CA GLU A 94 -14.34 -4.94 -18.34
C GLU A 94 -13.50 -6.04 -17.66
N ASP A 95 -14.02 -7.27 -17.73
CA ASP A 95 -13.29 -8.46 -17.28
C ASP A 95 -12.02 -8.65 -18.10
N ASN A 96 -10.93 -9.09 -17.45
CA ASN A 96 -9.70 -9.49 -18.12
C ASN A 96 -9.04 -8.37 -18.96
N GLN A 97 -9.03 -7.16 -18.45
CA GLN A 97 -8.55 -5.99 -19.18
C GLN A 97 -7.08 -5.65 -18.91
N TYR A 98 -6.54 -5.91 -17.70
CA TYR A 98 -5.23 -5.44 -17.27
C TYR A 98 -4.22 -6.57 -17.06
N ASP A 99 -2.96 -6.33 -17.46
CA ASP A 99 -1.83 -7.25 -17.26
C ASP A 99 -1.33 -7.23 -15.80
N LEU A 100 -1.42 -6.06 -15.16
CA LEU A 100 -1.08 -5.83 -13.76
C LEU A 100 -2.16 -5.00 -13.08
N VAL A 101 -2.70 -5.48 -11.97
CA VAL A 101 -3.65 -4.75 -11.12
C VAL A 101 -3.01 -4.54 -9.76
N THR A 102 -2.95 -3.30 -9.30
CA THR A 102 -2.33 -2.95 -8.02
C THR A 102 -3.32 -2.32 -7.06
N ALA A 103 -3.25 -2.71 -5.78
CA ALA A 103 -3.96 -2.10 -4.67
C ALA A 103 -2.99 -1.98 -3.49
N PHE A 104 -2.37 -0.81 -3.36
CA PHE A 104 -1.30 -0.59 -2.39
C PHE A 104 -1.81 0.21 -1.20
N ASP A 105 -2.04 -0.49 -0.08
CA ASP A 105 -2.65 0.02 1.14
C ASP A 105 -4.06 0.61 0.85
N VAL A 106 -4.95 -0.26 0.36
CA VAL A 106 -6.33 0.07 -0.05
C VAL A 106 -7.36 -0.84 0.61
N ILE A 107 -7.16 -2.15 0.59
CA ILE A 107 -8.20 -3.11 1.01
C ILE A 107 -8.49 -3.08 2.52
N GLU A 108 -7.60 -2.51 3.32
CA GLU A 108 -7.82 -2.24 4.74
C GLU A 108 -8.87 -1.15 5.01
N HIS A 109 -9.09 -0.26 4.03
CA HIS A 109 -10.09 0.80 4.10
C HIS A 109 -11.50 0.35 3.66
N VAL A 110 -11.65 -0.92 3.28
CA VAL A 110 -12.89 -1.45 2.73
C VAL A 110 -13.46 -2.50 3.67
N GLU A 111 -14.74 -2.36 4.03
CA GLU A 111 -15.40 -3.31 4.92
C GLU A 111 -15.51 -4.69 4.25
N ASP A 112 -16.01 -4.73 3.01
CA ASP A 112 -16.09 -5.94 2.18
C ASP A 112 -14.81 -6.13 1.35
N HIS A 113 -13.74 -6.52 2.02
CA HIS A 113 -12.44 -6.74 1.36
C HIS A 113 -12.42 -8.00 0.47
N GLN A 114 -13.37 -8.95 0.68
CA GLN A 114 -13.54 -10.10 -0.19
C GLN A 114 -14.00 -9.65 -1.57
N LYS A 115 -15.04 -8.82 -1.62
CA LYS A 115 -15.55 -8.23 -2.86
C LYS A 115 -14.48 -7.39 -3.56
N ALA A 116 -13.67 -6.65 -2.79
CA ALA A 116 -12.58 -5.85 -3.35
C ALA A 116 -11.57 -6.73 -4.10
N VAL A 117 -11.09 -7.85 -3.51
CA VAL A 117 -10.12 -8.71 -4.20
C VAL A 117 -10.74 -9.49 -5.37
N GLU A 118 -12.04 -9.79 -5.32
CA GLU A 118 -12.78 -10.38 -6.43
C GLU A 118 -12.84 -9.43 -7.63
N GLU A 119 -13.07 -8.14 -7.41
CA GLU A 119 -13.04 -7.13 -8.47
C GLU A 119 -11.63 -6.95 -9.06
N LEU A 120 -10.58 -6.90 -8.22
CA LEU A 120 -9.20 -6.89 -8.71
C LEU A 120 -8.92 -8.12 -9.60
N TRP A 121 -9.40 -9.29 -9.16
CA TRP A 121 -9.24 -10.53 -9.93
C TRP A 121 -10.05 -10.50 -11.23
N ARG A 122 -11.29 -9.97 -11.20
CA ARG A 122 -12.16 -9.89 -12.37
C ARG A 122 -11.51 -9.10 -13.50
N VAL A 123 -10.99 -7.92 -13.19
CA VAL A 123 -10.39 -7.02 -14.21
C VAL A 123 -8.98 -7.42 -14.63
N CYS A 124 -8.31 -8.29 -13.88
CA CYS A 124 -6.99 -8.83 -14.23
C CYS A 124 -7.13 -9.88 -15.34
N LYS A 125 -6.26 -9.83 -16.35
CA LYS A 125 -6.21 -10.83 -17.44
C LYS A 125 -5.86 -12.23 -16.92
N PRO A 126 -6.29 -13.31 -17.61
CA PRO A 126 -5.67 -14.62 -17.44
C PRO A 126 -4.15 -14.53 -17.64
N GLY A 127 -3.37 -15.19 -16.77
CA GLY A 127 -1.91 -15.06 -16.74
C GLY A 127 -1.38 -13.74 -16.20
N GLY A 128 -2.24 -12.74 -15.97
CA GLY A 128 -1.90 -11.44 -15.39
C GLY A 128 -1.61 -11.50 -13.88
N HIS A 129 -1.24 -10.36 -13.31
CA HIS A 129 -0.75 -10.28 -11.94
C HIS A 129 -1.56 -9.28 -11.11
N ILE A 130 -1.76 -9.61 -9.84
CA ILE A 130 -2.35 -8.72 -8.84
C ILE A 130 -1.29 -8.49 -7.76
N ALA A 131 -1.01 -7.21 -7.45
CA ALA A 131 -0.07 -6.83 -6.41
C ALA A 131 -0.81 -6.05 -5.32
N ILE A 132 -0.76 -6.55 -4.10
CA ILE A 132 -1.44 -5.96 -2.94
C ILE A 132 -0.42 -5.69 -1.85
N THR A 133 -0.51 -4.51 -1.22
CA THR A 133 0.13 -4.25 0.07
C THR A 133 -0.91 -3.88 1.11
N VAL A 134 -0.64 -4.24 2.36
CA VAL A 134 -1.52 -3.96 3.50
C VAL A 134 -0.70 -3.73 4.77
N PRO A 135 -1.22 -2.98 5.74
CA PRO A 135 -0.62 -2.89 7.07
C PRO A 135 -0.68 -4.25 7.76
N ALA A 136 0.45 -4.63 8.39
CA ALA A 136 0.59 -5.92 9.02
C ALA A 136 0.25 -5.87 10.52
N PHE A 137 -0.24 -7.01 11.02
CA PHE A 137 -0.47 -7.35 12.43
C PHE A 137 -1.39 -6.39 13.19
N GLN A 138 -2.54 -6.92 13.63
CA GLN A 138 -3.53 -6.17 14.41
C GLN A 138 -2.96 -5.59 15.72
N PHE A 139 -1.95 -6.23 16.32
CA PHE A 139 -1.33 -5.70 17.53
C PHE A 139 -0.52 -4.41 17.30
N LEU A 140 -0.19 -4.07 16.05
CA LEU A 140 0.42 -2.80 15.66
C LEU A 140 -0.60 -1.68 15.42
N TRP A 141 -1.88 -1.94 15.65
CA TRP A 141 -2.92 -0.91 15.53
C TRP A 141 -2.57 0.34 16.32
N GLY A 142 -2.78 1.51 15.76
CA GLY A 142 -2.43 2.77 16.41
C GLY A 142 -3.13 3.97 15.78
N PRO A 143 -2.74 5.18 16.18
CA PRO A 143 -3.34 6.43 15.74
C PRO A 143 -3.47 6.58 14.23
N HIS A 144 -2.48 6.11 13.50
CA HIS A 144 -2.47 6.13 12.03
C HIS A 144 -3.66 5.37 11.43
N ASP A 145 -4.00 4.19 12.01
CA ASP A 145 -5.10 3.37 11.51
C ASP A 145 -6.45 4.04 11.73
N GLU A 146 -6.62 4.71 12.88
CA GLU A 146 -7.85 5.41 13.24
C GLU A 146 -8.08 6.65 12.37
N ILE A 147 -7.03 7.46 12.16
CA ILE A 147 -7.09 8.67 11.32
C ILE A 147 -7.41 8.31 9.86
N ASN A 148 -6.83 7.22 9.37
CA ASN A 148 -7.06 6.74 8.01
C ASN A 148 -8.29 5.84 7.87
N HIS A 149 -9.08 5.67 8.93
CA HIS A 149 -10.31 4.87 8.92
C HIS A 149 -10.09 3.43 8.44
N HIS A 150 -8.97 2.80 8.87
CA HIS A 150 -8.75 1.40 8.61
C HIS A 150 -9.79 0.54 9.32
N PHE A 151 -10.25 -0.53 8.68
CA PHE A 151 -11.07 -1.55 9.33
C PHE A 151 -10.20 -2.61 10.00
N ARG A 152 -9.00 -2.87 9.46
CA ARG A 152 -8.14 -4.00 9.91
C ARG A 152 -6.70 -3.87 9.48
N ARG A 153 -5.87 -4.69 10.13
CA ARG A 153 -4.52 -5.04 9.70
C ARG A 153 -4.46 -6.55 9.44
N TYR A 154 -3.51 -7.00 8.64
CA TYR A 154 -3.48 -8.38 8.15
C TYR A 154 -2.28 -9.16 8.68
N THR A 155 -2.48 -10.46 8.89
CA THR A 155 -1.42 -11.45 8.91
C THR A 155 -1.28 -12.08 7.52
N HIS A 156 -0.14 -12.73 7.27
CA HIS A 156 0.07 -13.46 6.01
C HIS A 156 -1.02 -14.51 5.76
N SER A 157 -1.39 -15.28 6.79
CA SER A 157 -2.45 -16.29 6.68
C SER A 157 -3.82 -15.70 6.33
N GLN A 158 -4.20 -14.58 6.95
CA GLN A 158 -5.46 -13.91 6.63
C GLN A 158 -5.51 -13.42 5.18
N LEU A 159 -4.39 -12.85 4.67
CA LEU A 159 -4.32 -12.39 3.29
C LEU A 159 -4.32 -13.57 2.30
N LEU A 160 -3.70 -14.71 2.65
CA LEU A 160 -3.79 -15.94 1.85
C LEU A 160 -5.21 -16.48 1.80
N GLN A 161 -5.90 -16.56 2.94
CA GLN A 161 -7.30 -17.01 3.02
C GLN A 161 -8.23 -16.14 2.17
N LEU A 162 -7.99 -14.82 2.14
CA LEU A 162 -8.76 -13.89 1.32
C LEU A 162 -8.61 -14.17 -0.19
N LEU A 163 -7.44 -14.64 -0.62
CA LEU A 163 -7.15 -14.94 -2.02
C LEU A 163 -7.46 -16.41 -2.41
N GLU A 164 -7.69 -17.28 -1.43
CA GLU A 164 -7.92 -18.72 -1.66
C GLU A 164 -9.09 -19.03 -2.62
N PRO A 165 -10.24 -18.31 -2.58
CA PRO A 165 -11.35 -18.55 -3.48
C PRO A 165 -11.03 -18.20 -4.95
N LEU A 166 -9.99 -17.40 -5.20
CA LEU A 166 -9.65 -16.91 -6.52
C LEU A 166 -8.84 -17.95 -7.30
N LYS A 167 -9.16 -18.12 -8.59
CA LYS A 167 -8.39 -19.03 -9.46
C LYS A 167 -7.02 -18.42 -9.79
N GLY A 168 -5.96 -18.95 -9.17
CA GLY A 168 -4.61 -18.47 -9.36
C GLY A 168 -3.65 -18.99 -8.30
N LYS A 169 -2.50 -18.36 -8.19
CA LYS A 169 -1.48 -18.72 -7.21
C LYS A 169 -0.72 -17.50 -6.69
N VAL A 170 -0.37 -17.52 -5.43
CA VAL A 170 0.60 -16.58 -4.87
C VAL A 170 1.99 -16.94 -5.39
N ILE A 171 2.60 -16.01 -6.12
CA ILE A 171 3.97 -16.17 -6.67
C ILE A 171 5.03 -15.59 -5.75
N TYR A 172 4.64 -14.60 -4.94
CA TYR A 172 5.53 -13.95 -3.99
C TYR A 172 4.76 -13.35 -2.82
N SER A 173 5.32 -13.47 -1.63
CA SER A 173 4.85 -12.74 -0.45
C SER A 173 6.00 -12.50 0.51
N THR A 174 6.01 -11.37 1.18
CA THR A 174 6.97 -11.00 2.22
C THR A 174 6.44 -9.84 3.05
N TYR A 175 6.89 -9.76 4.29
CA TYR A 175 6.79 -8.52 5.03
C TYR A 175 7.86 -7.52 4.56
N TYR A 176 7.67 -6.24 4.85
CA TYR A 176 8.65 -5.18 4.64
C TYR A 176 8.48 -4.08 5.70
N ASN A 177 9.38 -3.11 5.71
CA ASN A 177 9.60 -2.24 6.85
C ASN A 177 9.94 -3.08 8.11
N SER A 178 10.85 -4.03 7.93
CA SER A 178 11.11 -5.11 8.88
C SER A 178 12.19 -4.74 9.89
N PHE A 179 13.21 -3.99 9.48
CA PHE A 179 14.23 -3.50 10.41
C PHE A 179 13.67 -2.49 11.42
N LEU A 180 12.62 -1.74 11.05
CA LEU A 180 11.91 -0.85 11.96
C LEU A 180 10.77 -1.53 12.74
N PHE A 181 10.44 -2.78 12.40
CA PHE A 181 9.33 -3.51 13.04
C PHE A 181 9.49 -3.64 14.55
N PHE A 182 10.66 -4.10 15.02
CA PHE A 182 10.88 -4.32 16.47
C PHE A 182 10.79 -3.02 17.29
N PRO A 183 11.49 -1.93 16.95
CA PRO A 183 11.35 -0.68 17.70
C PRO A 183 9.92 -0.11 17.63
N ILE A 184 9.22 -0.19 16.50
CA ILE A 184 7.84 0.26 16.37
C ILE A 184 6.91 -0.61 17.24
N ALA A 185 7.05 -1.93 17.18
CA ALA A 185 6.26 -2.85 17.99
C ALA A 185 6.47 -2.63 19.49
N ALA A 186 7.73 -2.52 19.92
CA ALA A 186 8.06 -2.26 21.31
C ALA A 186 7.49 -0.93 21.81
N PHE A 187 7.59 0.14 21.01
CA PHE A 187 7.01 1.45 21.33
C PHE A 187 5.47 1.37 21.46
N ARG A 188 4.79 0.74 20.51
CA ARG A 188 3.32 0.63 20.53
C ARG A 188 2.82 -0.23 21.71
N LEU A 189 3.50 -1.34 22.01
CA LEU A 189 3.18 -2.18 23.16
C LEU A 189 3.40 -1.44 24.49
N LEU A 190 4.50 -0.68 24.59
CA LEU A 190 4.78 0.15 25.77
C LEU A 190 3.72 1.22 25.97
N VAL A 191 3.35 1.96 24.91
CA VAL A 191 2.30 2.98 24.98
C VAL A 191 0.99 2.37 25.45
N ARG A 192 0.55 1.23 24.88
CA ARG A 192 -0.65 0.52 25.33
C ARG A 192 -0.59 0.11 26.80
N PHE A 193 0.54 -0.45 27.22
CA PHE A 193 0.74 -0.85 28.61
C PHE A 193 0.61 0.33 29.57
N LEU A 194 1.24 1.46 29.25
CA LEU A 194 1.15 2.69 30.05
C LEU A 194 -0.29 3.26 30.07
N HIS A 195 -1.00 3.23 28.95
CA HIS A 195 -2.42 3.64 28.89
C HIS A 195 -3.31 2.75 29.77
N THR A 196 -3.11 1.43 29.72
CA THR A 196 -3.85 0.49 30.58
C THR A 196 -3.62 0.79 32.07
N LEU A 197 -2.39 1.11 32.46
CA LEU A 197 -2.05 1.45 33.84
C LEU A 197 -2.62 2.81 34.29
N SER A 198 -2.70 3.79 33.38
CA SER A 198 -3.14 5.15 33.70
C SER A 198 -4.66 5.31 33.80
N GLY A 199 -5.44 4.32 33.33
CA GLY A 199 -6.91 4.36 33.31
C GLY A 199 -7.51 5.53 32.50
N LYS A 200 -6.68 6.27 31.74
CA LYS A 200 -7.14 7.38 30.90
C LYS A 200 -7.78 6.82 29.63
N LYS A 201 -8.98 7.33 29.29
CA LYS A 201 -9.57 7.10 27.96
C LYS A 201 -8.65 7.67 26.90
N GLU A 202 -8.36 6.89 25.85
CA GLU A 202 -7.66 7.38 24.68
C GLU A 202 -8.40 8.59 24.12
N GLN A 203 -7.70 9.70 23.99
CA GLN A 203 -8.19 10.80 23.15
C GLN A 203 -7.87 10.43 21.70
N PRO A 204 -8.76 10.70 20.74
CA PRO A 204 -8.47 10.47 19.35
C PRO A 204 -7.17 11.18 18.97
N PRO A 205 -6.29 10.52 18.27
CA PRO A 205 -4.98 11.08 17.91
C PRO A 205 -5.15 12.31 17.02
N ALA A 206 -4.41 13.35 17.33
CA ALA A 206 -4.48 14.61 16.57
C ALA A 206 -3.69 14.58 15.24
N ARG A 207 -2.79 13.58 15.05
CA ARG A 207 -1.90 13.50 13.88
C ARG A 207 -1.53 12.06 13.56
N SER A 208 -1.30 11.78 12.26
CA SER A 208 -0.80 10.48 11.81
C SER A 208 0.69 10.29 12.13
N ASP A 209 1.16 9.03 12.16
CA ASP A 209 2.58 8.71 12.39
C ASP A 209 3.50 9.41 11.36
N HIS A 210 3.03 9.59 10.12
CA HIS A 210 3.78 10.26 9.06
C HIS A 210 3.94 11.77 9.30
N GLU A 211 2.93 12.42 9.85
CA GLU A 211 3.00 13.83 10.21
C GLU A 211 3.90 14.07 11.42
N VAL A 212 3.90 13.16 12.38
CA VAL A 212 4.71 13.27 13.61
C VAL A 212 6.21 13.12 13.32
N LEU A 213 6.59 12.20 12.42
CA LEU A 213 8.00 11.94 12.09
C LEU A 213 8.58 12.97 11.11
N GLY A 214 7.75 13.83 10.53
CA GLY A 214 8.14 14.96 9.71
C GLY A 214 8.84 14.60 8.39
N ILE A 215 8.74 15.50 7.41
CA ILE A 215 9.36 15.34 6.09
C ILE A 215 10.85 15.72 6.13
N HIS A 216 11.22 16.64 7.01
CA HIS A 216 12.54 17.26 7.01
C HIS A 216 13.42 16.86 8.20
N GLY A 217 14.73 16.78 7.93
CA GLY A 217 15.75 16.67 8.94
C GLY A 217 16.51 15.33 8.96
N TRP A 218 17.38 15.20 9.96
CA TRP A 218 18.25 14.06 10.15
C TRP A 218 17.46 12.76 10.46
N ILE A 219 16.29 12.85 11.11
CA ILE A 219 15.43 11.70 11.43
C ILE A 219 14.95 11.06 10.14
N ASN A 220 14.43 11.85 9.17
CA ASN A 220 13.98 11.34 7.87
C ASN A 220 15.11 10.59 7.14
N ARG A 221 16.36 11.10 7.21
CA ARG A 221 17.53 10.43 6.60
C ARG A 221 17.88 9.12 7.28
N ILE A 222 17.87 9.09 8.62
CA ILE A 222 18.18 7.85 9.38
C ILE A 222 17.11 6.79 9.09
N LEU A 223 15.83 7.12 9.20
CA LEU A 223 14.74 6.18 8.94
C LEU A 223 14.75 5.70 7.49
N SER A 224 15.03 6.60 6.53
CA SER A 224 15.25 6.24 5.14
C SER A 224 16.41 5.25 4.98
N GLY A 225 17.55 5.51 5.64
CA GLY A 225 18.72 4.62 5.62
C GLY A 225 18.39 3.22 6.14
N ILE A 226 17.71 3.15 7.29
CA ILE A 226 17.30 1.86 7.87
C ILE A 226 16.33 1.13 6.93
N PHE A 227 15.33 1.82 6.39
CA PHE A 227 14.37 1.18 5.50
C PHE A 227 14.98 0.79 4.14
N HIS A 228 16.05 1.46 3.68
CA HIS A 228 16.81 1.01 2.52
C HIS A 228 17.50 -0.34 2.75
N LEU A 229 17.79 -0.76 3.99
CA LEU A 229 18.27 -2.11 4.27
C LEU A 229 17.24 -3.17 3.86
N ASP A 230 15.94 -2.90 4.10
CA ASP A 230 14.87 -3.77 3.59
C ASP A 230 14.92 -3.88 2.05
N TYR A 231 15.10 -2.74 1.36
CA TYR A 231 15.21 -2.73 -0.11
C TYR A 231 16.35 -3.63 -0.60
N TYR A 232 17.56 -3.49 -0.03
CA TYR A 232 18.71 -4.31 -0.44
C TYR A 232 18.51 -5.79 -0.11
N TRP A 233 17.93 -6.10 1.05
CA TRP A 233 17.61 -7.47 1.46
C TRP A 233 16.61 -8.13 0.49
N LEU A 234 15.54 -7.45 0.18
CA LEU A 234 14.55 -7.93 -0.76
C LEU A 234 15.11 -8.03 -2.19
N LYS A 235 15.95 -7.09 -2.61
CA LYS A 235 16.63 -7.11 -3.90
C LYS A 235 17.58 -8.30 -4.05
N ALA A 236 18.20 -8.74 -2.98
CA ALA A 236 19.00 -9.97 -2.92
C ALA A 236 18.15 -11.26 -3.00
N GLY A 237 16.82 -11.17 -3.14
CA GLY A 237 15.91 -12.32 -3.22
C GLY A 237 15.48 -12.89 -1.88
N LEU A 238 15.91 -12.29 -0.77
CA LEU A 238 15.55 -12.73 0.57
C LEU A 238 14.15 -12.23 0.96
N ARG A 239 13.52 -12.88 1.95
CA ARG A 239 12.18 -12.53 2.46
C ARG A 239 12.25 -12.27 3.95
N PHE A 240 11.31 -11.47 4.43
CA PHE A 240 11.16 -11.22 5.86
C PHE A 240 9.97 -12.00 6.44
N PRO A 241 10.13 -12.61 7.62
CA PRO A 241 9.06 -13.30 8.33
C PRO A 241 8.12 -12.36 9.09
N ALA A 242 8.52 -11.11 9.32
CA ALA A 242 7.74 -10.08 10.01
C ALA A 242 8.15 -8.68 9.55
N GLY A 243 7.23 -7.71 9.62
CA GLY A 243 7.44 -6.31 9.26
C GLY A 243 6.19 -5.49 9.56
N VAL A 244 6.26 -4.18 9.40
CA VAL A 244 5.13 -3.28 9.65
C VAL A 244 4.06 -3.39 8.56
N SER A 245 4.48 -3.78 7.36
CA SER A 245 3.62 -3.95 6.18
C SER A 245 3.85 -5.33 5.54
N LEU A 246 2.84 -5.82 4.84
CA LEU A 246 2.86 -7.08 4.10
C LEU A 246 2.59 -6.79 2.63
N MET A 247 3.33 -7.46 1.72
CA MET A 247 3.04 -7.45 0.29
C MET A 247 2.81 -8.86 -0.23
N ILE A 248 1.94 -8.97 -1.21
CA ILE A 248 1.65 -10.22 -1.91
C ILE A 248 1.52 -9.97 -3.41
N PHE A 249 2.04 -10.89 -4.21
CA PHE A 249 1.84 -10.95 -5.65
C PHE A 249 1.14 -12.25 -6.00
N PHE A 250 0.00 -12.11 -6.63
CA PHE A 250 -0.84 -13.21 -7.06
C PHE A 250 -0.90 -13.24 -8.59
N LYS A 251 -0.72 -14.43 -9.18
CA LYS A 251 -0.88 -14.63 -10.62
C LYS A 251 -2.22 -15.32 -10.88
N LYS A 252 -3.08 -14.69 -11.67
CA LYS A 252 -4.34 -15.30 -12.15
C LYS A 252 -4.04 -16.50 -13.05
N SER A 253 -4.79 -17.59 -12.90
CA SER A 253 -4.69 -18.73 -13.81
C SER A 253 -5.06 -18.34 -15.24
N ASP A 254 -4.46 -19.04 -16.19
CA ASP A 254 -4.79 -18.92 -17.61
C ASP A 254 -6.23 -19.37 -17.90
#